data_13e70a968c1c9e7eb4bc2408335e1b8d
#
_entry.id   13e70a968c1c9e7eb4bc2408335e1b8d
#
_cell.length_a   1.000
_cell.length_b   1.000
_cell.length_c   1.000
_cell.angle_alpha   90.00
_cell.angle_beta   90.00
_cell.angle_gamma   90.00
#
_symmetry.space_group_name_H-M   'P 1'
#
loop_
_entity.id
_entity.type
_entity.pdbx_description
1 polymer ?
#
loop_
_entity_poly.entity_id
_entity_poly.type
_entity_poly.pdbx_seq_one_letter_code
_entity_poly.pdbx_strand_id
1 'polypeptide(L)'
;MQFLCAPMEGVTGDLFRQAQRQTFPAADSYYTPFLSPTANRTFSPRELREIDPAHNAGIHVVPQLMGHCAEDFLWMAGQLADMGYDEVNFNLGCPSNTVTAKKKGAGLLTEPELLRRFFDDVFAACPLPVSVKTRLGKTTAEGFPALLELYNDYPIRELIVHPRVQADQYHGHPDLEAFAYALAHSRAPVCYNGDLFDAPAVHAFQARFPAVERVMLGRGLAANPGLIGQLRTGKVPTAAQLQVFHDRLYAATRARIPDRRALLFRMKEAWRYLGCSFADAERPLRRIRKAQDMTEYDSAVRGLFASCPVRENAGYRV
;
A
#
# COMPACT_ATOMS: atom_id res chain seq x y z
N MET A 1 -10.85 2.56 15.34
CA MET A 1 -10.47 2.43 13.90
C MET A 1 -9.13 1.70 13.78
N GLN A 2 -9.05 0.74 12.87
CA GLN A 2 -7.82 0.03 12.51
C GLN A 2 -7.16 0.69 11.29
N PHE A 3 -5.83 0.69 11.27
CA PHE A 3 -5.03 1.34 10.23
C PHE A 3 -4.19 0.30 9.48
N LEU A 4 -4.45 0.13 8.20
CA LEU A 4 -3.77 -0.81 7.33
C LEU A 4 -2.71 -0.08 6.49
N CYS A 5 -1.54 -0.71 6.27
CA CYS A 5 -0.52 -0.20 5.37
C CYS A 5 -0.77 -0.71 3.94
N ALA A 6 -1.01 0.21 3.01
CA ALA A 6 -1.30 -0.13 1.62
C ALA A 6 -0.10 -0.76 0.89
N PRO A 7 -0.36 -1.70 -0.04
CA PRO A 7 0.66 -2.22 -0.94
C PRO A 7 1.03 -1.14 -1.98
N MET A 8 2.22 -0.59 -1.86
CA MET A 8 2.77 0.37 -2.81
C MET A 8 4.07 -0.17 -3.40
N GLU A 9 3.98 -0.56 -4.68
CA GLU A 9 5.11 -1.11 -5.41
C GLU A 9 6.34 -0.20 -5.32
N GLY A 10 7.47 -0.78 -4.90
CA GLY A 10 8.69 -0.03 -4.73
C GLY A 10 8.74 0.92 -3.52
N VAL A 11 7.70 1.04 -2.71
CA VAL A 11 7.62 1.99 -1.59
C VAL A 11 7.43 1.27 -0.24
N THR A 12 6.33 0.52 -0.08
CA THR A 12 5.99 -0.13 1.19
C THR A 12 6.44 -1.61 1.25
N GLY A 13 7.62 -1.91 0.70
CA GLY A 13 8.25 -3.22 0.78
C GLY A 13 8.70 -3.58 2.20
N ASP A 14 9.27 -4.78 2.35
CA ASP A 14 9.69 -5.34 3.63
C ASP A 14 10.61 -4.41 4.44
N LEU A 15 11.56 -3.73 3.79
CA LEU A 15 12.45 -2.77 4.45
C LEU A 15 11.70 -1.58 5.04
N PHE A 16 10.70 -1.05 4.33
CA PHE A 16 9.85 0.03 4.83
C PHE A 16 9.02 -0.46 6.02
N ARG A 17 8.38 -1.62 5.89
CA ARG A 17 7.52 -2.19 6.95
C ARG A 17 8.31 -2.37 8.25
N GLN A 18 9.52 -2.92 8.16
CA GLN A 18 10.39 -3.11 9.33
C GLN A 18 10.91 -1.79 9.90
N ALA A 19 11.36 -0.85 9.07
CA ALA A 19 11.80 0.47 9.54
C ALA A 19 10.66 1.22 10.23
N GLN A 20 9.43 1.16 9.68
CA GLN A 20 8.25 1.80 10.25
C GLN A 20 7.89 1.21 11.61
N ARG A 21 7.77 -0.13 11.69
CA ARG A 21 7.42 -0.84 12.94
C ARG A 21 8.45 -0.63 14.06
N GLN A 22 9.73 -0.60 13.71
CA GLN A 22 10.81 -0.44 14.69
C GLN A 22 10.96 0.99 15.21
N THR A 23 10.33 1.97 14.55
CA THR A 23 10.46 3.38 14.91
C THR A 23 9.15 3.97 15.45
N PHE A 24 8.01 3.49 14.94
CA PHE A 24 6.68 4.03 15.24
C PHE A 24 5.70 2.93 15.60
N PRO A 25 4.54 3.27 16.18
CA PRO A 25 3.44 2.33 16.34
C PRO A 25 3.10 1.65 15.01
N ALA A 26 3.06 0.33 15.03
CA ALA A 26 2.81 -0.49 13.85
C ALA A 26 1.40 -0.26 13.28
N ALA A 27 1.24 -0.50 11.98
CA ALA A 27 -0.08 -0.73 11.38
C ALA A 27 -0.70 -2.01 11.94
N ASP A 28 -2.03 -2.07 11.96
CA ASP A 28 -2.74 -3.28 12.40
C ASP A 28 -2.54 -4.43 11.40
N SER A 29 -2.34 -4.11 10.10
CA SER A 29 -1.91 -5.06 9.07
C SER A 29 -1.12 -4.32 7.99
N TYR A 30 -0.17 -5.04 7.39
CA TYR A 30 0.61 -4.57 6.24
C TYR A 30 0.31 -5.44 5.03
N TYR A 31 0.12 -4.83 3.87
CA TYR A 31 -0.07 -5.55 2.62
C TYR A 31 1.20 -5.50 1.78
N THR A 32 1.62 -6.65 1.25
CA THR A 32 2.82 -6.69 0.40
C THR A 32 2.56 -6.03 -0.95
N PRO A 33 3.56 -5.46 -1.62
CA PRO A 33 3.49 -5.30 -3.07
C PRO A 33 3.03 -6.62 -3.71
N PHE A 34 2.29 -6.53 -4.81
CA PHE A 34 1.67 -7.71 -5.38
C PHE A 34 2.69 -8.75 -5.87
N LEU A 35 2.33 -10.00 -5.67
CA LEU A 35 3.04 -11.18 -6.16
C LEU A 35 2.35 -11.68 -7.43
N SER A 36 3.15 -12.16 -8.38
CA SER A 36 2.65 -12.79 -9.60
C SER A 36 3.53 -13.99 -9.94
N PRO A 37 3.00 -15.17 -10.18
CA PRO A 37 3.81 -16.33 -10.43
C PRO A 37 4.56 -16.19 -11.77
N THR A 38 5.73 -16.80 -11.84
CA THR A 38 6.41 -17.04 -13.11
C THR A 38 5.70 -18.15 -13.90
N ALA A 39 6.04 -18.31 -15.18
CA ALA A 39 5.50 -19.40 -16.01
C ALA A 39 5.74 -20.80 -15.40
N ASN A 40 6.78 -20.96 -14.58
CA ASN A 40 7.12 -22.23 -13.92
C ASN A 40 6.53 -22.33 -12.50
N ARG A 41 5.57 -21.45 -12.14
CA ARG A 41 4.99 -21.37 -10.78
C ARG A 41 6.07 -21.27 -9.69
N THR A 42 6.91 -20.24 -9.78
CA THR A 42 7.90 -19.88 -8.77
C THR A 42 7.78 -18.41 -8.41
N PHE A 43 8.09 -18.07 -7.16
CA PHE A 43 8.28 -16.66 -6.78
C PHE A 43 9.66 -16.18 -7.21
N SER A 44 9.74 -14.95 -7.69
CA SER A 44 11.03 -14.31 -7.95
C SER A 44 11.80 -14.07 -6.63
N PRO A 45 13.14 -13.92 -6.67
CA PRO A 45 13.92 -13.60 -5.46
C PRO A 45 13.47 -12.32 -4.76
N ARG A 46 12.88 -11.38 -5.50
CA ARG A 46 12.29 -10.17 -4.95
C ARG A 46 11.00 -10.47 -4.19
N GLU A 47 10.10 -11.24 -4.78
CA GLU A 47 8.84 -11.63 -4.14
C GLU A 47 9.08 -12.48 -2.90
N LEU A 48 10.03 -13.42 -2.95
CA LEU A 48 10.43 -14.20 -1.77
C LEU A 48 10.87 -13.31 -0.60
N ARG A 49 11.61 -12.23 -0.87
CA ARG A 49 11.97 -11.27 0.20
C ARG A 49 10.77 -10.56 0.81
N GLU A 50 9.75 -10.25 0.00
CA GLU A 50 8.53 -9.59 0.50
C GLU A 50 7.69 -10.49 1.43
N ILE A 51 7.75 -11.80 1.22
CA ILE A 51 6.96 -12.80 1.95
C ILE A 51 7.79 -13.68 2.90
N ASP A 52 9.09 -13.47 3.03
CA ASP A 52 9.91 -14.19 4.02
C ASP A 52 9.42 -13.85 5.44
N PRO A 53 8.97 -14.85 6.23
CA PRO A 53 8.52 -14.63 7.60
C PRO A 53 9.56 -13.93 8.48
N ALA A 54 10.87 -14.19 8.25
CA ALA A 54 11.95 -13.54 8.99
C ALA A 54 12.02 -12.04 8.70
N HIS A 55 11.76 -11.62 7.45
CA HIS A 55 11.70 -10.20 7.07
C HIS A 55 10.41 -9.51 7.56
N ASN A 56 9.42 -10.27 7.97
CA ASN A 56 8.12 -9.79 8.43
C ASN A 56 7.87 -10.07 9.93
N ALA A 57 8.90 -10.45 10.66
CA ALA A 57 8.76 -10.83 12.06
C ALA A 57 8.13 -9.72 12.92
N GLY A 58 7.15 -10.10 13.74
CA GLY A 58 6.48 -9.23 14.70
C GLY A 58 5.50 -8.20 14.12
N ILE A 59 5.07 -8.39 12.88
CA ILE A 59 3.97 -7.64 12.24
C ILE A 59 3.01 -8.61 11.55
N HIS A 60 1.74 -8.25 11.49
CA HIS A 60 0.77 -8.97 10.67
C HIS A 60 0.88 -8.51 9.21
N VAL A 61 1.19 -9.44 8.32
CA VAL A 61 1.36 -9.17 6.88
C VAL A 61 0.42 -10.02 6.07
N VAL A 62 -0.32 -9.37 5.17
CA VAL A 62 -1.22 -10.01 4.20
C VAL A 62 -0.55 -9.96 2.82
N PRO A 63 -0.13 -11.10 2.26
CA PRO A 63 0.40 -11.15 0.91
C PRO A 63 -0.66 -10.78 -0.12
N GLN A 64 -0.33 -9.83 -1.01
CA GLN A 64 -1.23 -9.46 -2.10
C GLN A 64 -0.86 -10.21 -3.38
N LEU A 65 -1.84 -10.88 -3.99
CA LEU A 65 -1.70 -11.67 -5.19
C LEU A 65 -2.35 -10.96 -6.38
N MET A 66 -1.74 -11.07 -7.55
CA MET A 66 -2.27 -10.51 -8.79
C MET A 66 -2.20 -11.51 -9.93
N GLY A 67 -3.36 -11.78 -10.54
CA GLY A 67 -3.47 -12.70 -11.65
C GLY A 67 -4.89 -12.68 -12.25
N HIS A 68 -5.17 -13.61 -13.14
CA HIS A 68 -6.49 -13.92 -13.67
C HIS A 68 -6.64 -15.43 -13.96
N CYS A 69 -5.64 -16.22 -13.58
CA CYS A 69 -5.66 -17.67 -13.65
C CYS A 69 -5.84 -18.21 -12.22
N ALA A 70 -6.93 -18.92 -11.99
CA ALA A 70 -7.28 -19.46 -10.67
C ALA A 70 -6.26 -20.48 -10.17
N GLU A 71 -5.76 -21.36 -11.05
CA GLU A 71 -4.74 -22.36 -10.69
C GLU A 71 -3.43 -21.72 -10.19
N ASP A 72 -3.01 -20.62 -10.82
CA ASP A 72 -1.82 -19.86 -10.40
C ASP A 72 -2.05 -19.19 -9.04
N PHE A 73 -3.24 -18.63 -8.83
CA PHE A 73 -3.61 -18.01 -7.56
C PHE A 73 -3.65 -19.07 -6.44
N LEU A 74 -4.27 -20.20 -6.68
CA LEU A 74 -4.37 -21.30 -5.71
C LEU A 74 -2.99 -21.88 -5.37
N TRP A 75 -2.11 -22.02 -6.37
CA TRP A 75 -0.73 -22.40 -6.12
C TRP A 75 -0.02 -21.42 -5.19
N MET A 76 -0.10 -20.10 -5.47
CA MET A 76 0.49 -19.07 -4.59
C MET A 76 -0.09 -19.12 -3.18
N ALA A 77 -1.42 -19.22 -3.07
CA ALA A 77 -2.10 -19.28 -1.77
C ALA A 77 -1.68 -20.51 -0.96
N GLY A 78 -1.49 -21.67 -1.61
CA GLY A 78 -0.96 -22.88 -0.98
C GLY A 78 0.45 -22.67 -0.43
N GLN A 79 1.36 -22.12 -1.24
CA GLN A 79 2.72 -21.83 -0.77
C GLN A 79 2.73 -20.84 0.41
N LEU A 80 1.85 -19.84 0.41
CA LEU A 80 1.73 -18.89 1.50
C LEU A 80 1.14 -19.51 2.76
N ALA A 81 0.18 -20.41 2.63
CA ALA A 81 -0.34 -21.20 3.75
C ALA A 81 0.77 -22.04 4.40
N ASP A 82 1.61 -22.71 3.58
CA ASP A 82 2.76 -23.50 4.05
C ASP A 82 3.80 -22.61 4.77
N MET A 83 3.91 -21.33 4.42
CA MET A 83 4.76 -20.35 5.10
C MET A 83 4.14 -19.81 6.40
N GLY A 84 2.88 -20.15 6.71
CA GLY A 84 2.18 -19.74 7.93
C GLY A 84 1.39 -18.43 7.81
N TYR A 85 1.11 -17.95 6.60
CA TYR A 85 0.18 -16.83 6.40
C TYR A 85 -1.27 -17.29 6.64
N ASP A 86 -2.08 -16.39 7.17
CA ASP A 86 -3.48 -16.65 7.57
C ASP A 86 -4.53 -15.98 6.67
N GLU A 87 -4.09 -15.18 5.70
CA GLU A 87 -4.92 -14.48 4.72
C GLU A 87 -4.11 -14.16 3.46
N VAL A 88 -4.81 -14.09 2.31
CA VAL A 88 -4.28 -13.50 1.08
C VAL A 88 -5.21 -12.40 0.56
N ASN A 89 -4.64 -11.43 -0.13
CA ASN A 89 -5.40 -10.33 -0.73
C ASN A 89 -5.33 -10.39 -2.26
N PHE A 90 -6.48 -10.28 -2.93
CA PHE A 90 -6.54 -10.24 -4.39
C PHE A 90 -6.51 -8.81 -4.91
N ASN A 91 -5.59 -8.51 -5.83
CA ASN A 91 -5.44 -7.18 -6.43
C ASN A 91 -6.33 -7.02 -7.66
N LEU A 92 -7.40 -6.24 -7.52
CA LEU A 92 -8.28 -5.76 -8.60
C LEU A 92 -8.17 -4.23 -8.81
N GLY A 93 -7.10 -3.59 -8.31
CA GLY A 93 -7.02 -2.13 -8.30
C GLY A 93 -5.77 -1.54 -8.95
N CYS A 94 -4.76 -2.34 -9.34
CA CYS A 94 -3.55 -1.81 -9.97
C CYS A 94 -3.87 -1.11 -11.30
N PRO A 95 -3.58 0.23 -11.41
CA PRO A 95 -3.98 0.99 -12.61
C PRO A 95 -2.91 0.98 -13.71
N SER A 96 -1.77 0.31 -13.50
CA SER A 96 -0.65 0.30 -14.44
C SER A 96 -1.08 -0.23 -15.82
N ASN A 97 -0.81 0.52 -16.87
CA ASN A 97 -1.17 0.13 -18.24
C ASN A 97 -0.56 -1.22 -18.65
N THR A 98 0.65 -1.54 -18.18
CA THR A 98 1.32 -2.83 -18.45
C THR A 98 0.62 -4.01 -17.77
N VAL A 99 -0.07 -3.76 -16.65
CA VAL A 99 -0.86 -4.74 -15.88
C VAL A 99 -2.23 -4.90 -16.51
N THR A 100 -2.93 -3.79 -16.75
CA THR A 100 -4.31 -3.78 -17.23
C THR A 100 -4.44 -4.29 -18.68
N ALA A 101 -3.41 -4.06 -19.53
CA ALA A 101 -3.35 -4.63 -20.89
C ALA A 101 -3.32 -6.18 -20.89
N LYS A 102 -2.90 -6.79 -19.79
CA LYS A 102 -2.89 -8.24 -19.58
C LYS A 102 -4.13 -8.74 -18.84
N LYS A 103 -5.19 -7.96 -18.77
CA LYS A 103 -6.43 -8.25 -18.00
C LYS A 103 -6.14 -8.64 -16.54
N LYS A 104 -5.17 -7.96 -15.89
CA LYS A 104 -4.82 -8.11 -14.47
C LYS A 104 -5.07 -6.80 -13.72
N GLY A 105 -5.14 -6.87 -12.38
CA GLY A 105 -5.44 -5.69 -11.57
C GLY A 105 -6.76 -5.03 -11.99
N ALA A 106 -6.79 -3.70 -12.15
CA ALA A 106 -8.01 -3.00 -12.59
C ALA A 106 -8.46 -3.38 -14.01
N GLY A 107 -7.62 -4.01 -14.83
CA GLY A 107 -7.99 -4.51 -16.14
C GLY A 107 -8.98 -5.67 -16.10
N LEU A 108 -9.03 -6.44 -15.01
CA LEU A 108 -9.98 -7.53 -14.85
C LEU A 108 -11.41 -7.02 -14.55
N LEU A 109 -11.56 -5.78 -14.11
CA LEU A 109 -12.87 -5.16 -13.83
C LEU A 109 -13.75 -4.98 -15.09
N THR A 110 -13.17 -5.08 -16.28
CA THR A 110 -13.93 -5.06 -17.55
C THR A 110 -14.33 -6.44 -18.05
N GLU A 111 -14.04 -7.49 -17.32
CA GLU A 111 -14.22 -8.89 -17.70
C GLU A 111 -15.06 -9.63 -16.64
N PRO A 112 -16.33 -9.24 -16.39
CA PRO A 112 -17.11 -9.79 -15.26
C PRO A 112 -17.27 -11.30 -15.33
N GLU A 113 -17.44 -11.88 -16.52
CA GLU A 113 -17.57 -13.33 -16.70
C GLU A 113 -16.25 -14.06 -16.41
N LEU A 114 -15.11 -13.47 -16.73
CA LEU A 114 -13.80 -14.02 -16.38
C LEU A 114 -13.58 -13.92 -14.89
N LEU A 115 -13.94 -12.79 -14.27
CA LEU A 115 -13.83 -12.58 -12.83
C LEU A 115 -14.73 -13.55 -12.05
N ARG A 116 -15.96 -13.79 -12.52
CA ARG A 116 -16.87 -14.77 -11.90
C ARG A 116 -16.28 -16.17 -11.91
N ARG A 117 -15.86 -16.66 -13.08
CA ARG A 117 -15.21 -17.99 -13.17
C ARG A 117 -13.95 -18.09 -12.30
N PHE A 118 -13.14 -17.04 -12.28
CA PHE A 118 -11.97 -16.99 -11.41
C PHE A 118 -12.36 -17.10 -9.93
N PHE A 119 -13.40 -16.40 -9.50
CA PHE A 119 -13.88 -16.46 -8.12
C PHE A 119 -14.53 -17.81 -7.79
N ASP A 120 -15.29 -18.39 -8.70
CA ASP A 120 -15.87 -19.73 -8.51
C ASP A 120 -14.77 -20.74 -8.16
N ASP A 121 -13.69 -20.77 -8.94
CA ASP A 121 -12.57 -21.70 -8.72
C ASP A 121 -11.79 -21.35 -7.45
N VAL A 122 -11.49 -20.08 -7.22
CA VAL A 122 -10.68 -19.63 -6.08
C VAL A 122 -11.42 -19.86 -4.77
N PHE A 123 -12.68 -19.43 -4.65
CA PHE A 123 -13.42 -19.57 -3.39
C PHE A 123 -13.84 -21.01 -3.09
N ALA A 124 -13.86 -21.89 -4.12
CA ALA A 124 -14.08 -23.31 -3.91
C ALA A 124 -12.87 -24.05 -3.30
N ALA A 125 -11.64 -23.58 -3.56
CA ALA A 125 -10.43 -24.38 -3.27
C ALA A 125 -9.31 -23.62 -2.55
N CYS A 126 -9.42 -22.32 -2.31
CA CYS A 126 -8.37 -21.56 -1.66
C CYS A 126 -8.21 -21.98 -0.18
N PRO A 127 -6.99 -22.38 0.26
CA PRO A 127 -6.75 -22.79 1.64
C PRO A 127 -6.79 -21.64 2.64
N LEU A 128 -6.74 -20.39 2.17
CA LEU A 128 -6.71 -19.19 3.00
C LEU A 128 -7.92 -18.30 2.75
N PRO A 129 -8.42 -17.56 3.74
CA PRO A 129 -9.36 -16.48 3.54
C PRO A 129 -8.84 -15.47 2.52
N VAL A 130 -9.74 -15.00 1.63
CA VAL A 130 -9.40 -14.07 0.56
C VAL A 130 -10.07 -12.73 0.80
N SER A 131 -9.27 -11.67 0.95
CA SER A 131 -9.73 -10.29 0.86
C SER A 131 -9.50 -9.74 -0.56
N VAL A 132 -10.25 -8.71 -0.93
CA VAL A 132 -10.18 -8.12 -2.28
C VAL A 132 -9.87 -6.63 -2.17
N LYS A 133 -8.87 -6.15 -2.91
CA LYS A 133 -8.60 -4.72 -3.07
C LYS A 133 -8.96 -4.26 -4.48
N THR A 134 -9.98 -3.41 -4.58
CA THR A 134 -10.59 -3.02 -5.85
C THR A 134 -10.61 -1.51 -6.10
N ARG A 135 -10.91 -1.13 -7.35
CA ARG A 135 -11.38 0.18 -7.80
C ARG A 135 -12.82 0.09 -8.29
N LEU A 136 -13.41 1.24 -8.68
CA LEU A 136 -14.80 1.32 -9.12
C LEU A 136 -15.04 0.77 -10.54
N GLY A 137 -14.00 0.66 -11.33
CA GLY A 137 -14.08 0.26 -12.74
C GLY A 137 -12.86 0.73 -13.53
N LYS A 138 -12.93 0.65 -14.86
CA LYS A 138 -11.85 1.05 -15.76
C LYS A 138 -11.93 2.54 -16.14
N THR A 139 -13.04 2.98 -16.73
CA THR A 139 -13.21 4.34 -17.26
C THR A 139 -14.34 5.10 -16.59
N THR A 140 -15.38 4.42 -16.12
CA THR A 140 -16.52 4.99 -15.39
C THR A 140 -16.83 4.14 -14.17
N ALA A 141 -17.53 4.73 -13.20
CA ALA A 141 -18.01 4.05 -11.99
C ALA A 141 -19.40 3.43 -12.16
N GLU A 142 -20.06 3.63 -13.30
CA GLU A 142 -21.45 3.18 -13.57
C GLU A 142 -21.63 1.66 -13.37
N GLY A 143 -20.61 0.87 -13.74
CA GLY A 143 -20.62 -0.58 -13.57
C GLY A 143 -20.32 -1.06 -12.14
N PHE A 144 -20.00 -0.17 -11.21
CA PHE A 144 -19.59 -0.56 -9.86
C PHE A 144 -20.68 -1.27 -9.05
N PRO A 145 -21.98 -0.89 -9.12
CA PRO A 145 -23.04 -1.66 -8.47
C PRO A 145 -23.08 -3.13 -8.89
N ALA A 146 -22.97 -3.41 -10.19
CA ALA A 146 -22.95 -4.78 -10.69
C ALA A 146 -21.69 -5.57 -10.26
N LEU A 147 -20.53 -4.89 -10.19
CA LEU A 147 -19.33 -5.48 -9.62
C LEU A 147 -19.49 -5.81 -8.12
N LEU A 148 -20.16 -4.93 -7.38
CA LEU A 148 -20.42 -5.15 -5.95
C LEU A 148 -21.38 -6.31 -5.72
N GLU A 149 -22.41 -6.46 -6.57
CA GLU A 149 -23.29 -7.63 -6.54
C GLU A 149 -22.52 -8.91 -6.82
N LEU A 150 -21.62 -8.91 -7.81
CA LEU A 150 -20.74 -10.04 -8.07
C LEU A 150 -19.87 -10.37 -6.84
N TYR A 151 -19.29 -9.36 -6.19
CA TYR A 151 -18.49 -9.58 -4.97
C TYR A 151 -19.34 -10.17 -3.83
N ASN A 152 -20.58 -9.78 -3.71
CA ASN A 152 -21.51 -10.27 -2.69
C ASN A 152 -21.90 -11.76 -2.86
N ASP A 153 -21.65 -12.36 -4.01
CA ASP A 153 -21.90 -13.78 -4.23
C ASP A 153 -20.82 -14.68 -3.57
N TYR A 154 -19.71 -14.09 -3.09
CA TYR A 154 -18.58 -14.84 -2.55
C TYR A 154 -18.26 -14.46 -1.09
N PRO A 155 -17.68 -15.38 -0.30
CA PRO A 155 -17.33 -15.15 1.10
C PRO A 155 -16.02 -14.33 1.21
N ILE A 156 -16.02 -13.13 0.63
CA ILE A 156 -14.89 -12.19 0.70
C ILE A 156 -14.68 -11.79 2.16
N ARG A 157 -13.46 -11.98 2.68
CA ARG A 157 -13.12 -11.65 4.06
C ARG A 157 -13.19 -10.15 4.34
N GLU A 158 -12.73 -9.32 3.41
CA GLU A 158 -12.78 -7.86 3.46
C GLU A 158 -12.70 -7.28 2.04
N LEU A 159 -13.50 -6.25 1.78
CA LEU A 159 -13.48 -5.50 0.52
C LEU A 159 -12.80 -4.14 0.76
N ILE A 160 -11.58 -3.97 0.24
CA ILE A 160 -10.82 -2.72 0.32
C ILE A 160 -11.12 -1.91 -0.94
N VAL A 161 -11.86 -0.82 -0.78
CA VAL A 161 -12.32 0.01 -1.90
C VAL A 161 -11.45 1.25 -2.04
N HIS A 162 -10.79 1.40 -3.21
CA HIS A 162 -10.22 2.66 -3.65
C HIS A 162 -11.21 3.32 -4.62
N PRO A 163 -12.02 4.29 -4.16
CA PRO A 163 -13.14 4.79 -4.95
C PRO A 163 -12.70 5.79 -6.03
N ARG A 164 -11.95 5.28 -6.99
CA ARG A 164 -11.54 5.87 -8.27
C ARG A 164 -11.65 4.83 -9.36
N VAL A 165 -11.85 5.25 -10.60
CA VAL A 165 -11.67 4.37 -11.75
C VAL A 165 -10.19 4.22 -12.13
N GLN A 166 -9.85 3.23 -12.95
CA GLN A 166 -8.46 3.01 -13.38
C GLN A 166 -7.90 4.22 -14.15
N ALA A 167 -8.73 4.83 -15.01
CA ALA A 167 -8.36 5.98 -15.84
C ALA A 167 -7.91 7.20 -15.02
N ASP A 168 -8.47 7.41 -13.84
CA ASP A 168 -8.08 8.50 -12.94
C ASP A 168 -6.66 8.33 -12.41
N GLN A 169 -6.16 7.10 -12.38
CA GLN A 169 -4.91 6.75 -11.70
C GLN A 169 -4.91 7.31 -10.26
N TYR A 170 -4.31 8.50 -10.06
CA TYR A 170 -4.28 9.22 -8.78
C TYR A 170 -4.72 10.69 -8.91
N HIS A 171 -5.27 11.07 -10.06
CA HIS A 171 -5.80 12.40 -10.31
C HIS A 171 -7.22 12.57 -9.74
N GLY A 172 -7.66 13.81 -9.61
CA GLY A 172 -8.96 14.14 -9.04
C GLY A 172 -9.10 13.72 -7.58
N HIS A 173 -10.32 13.50 -7.13
CA HIS A 173 -10.66 13.09 -5.77
C HIS A 173 -11.34 11.72 -5.76
N PRO A 174 -11.21 10.94 -4.67
CA PRO A 174 -11.99 9.73 -4.47
C PRO A 174 -13.50 10.02 -4.49
N ASP A 175 -14.27 9.18 -5.17
CA ASP A 175 -15.74 9.26 -5.19
C ASP A 175 -16.30 8.68 -3.87
N LEU A 176 -16.61 9.60 -2.93
CA LEU A 176 -17.13 9.22 -1.62
C LEU A 176 -18.59 8.76 -1.66
N GLU A 177 -19.36 9.09 -2.69
CA GLU A 177 -20.73 8.59 -2.86
C GLU A 177 -20.71 7.11 -3.31
N ALA A 178 -19.84 6.77 -4.27
CA ALA A 178 -19.61 5.37 -4.64
C ALA A 178 -19.06 4.54 -3.48
N PHE A 179 -18.23 5.14 -2.60
CA PHE A 179 -17.80 4.48 -1.36
C PHE A 179 -18.96 4.28 -0.38
N ALA A 180 -19.81 5.29 -0.18
CA ALA A 180 -21.02 5.19 0.65
C ALA A 180 -21.95 4.07 0.15
N TYR A 181 -22.10 3.95 -1.17
CA TYR A 181 -22.84 2.85 -1.79
C TYR A 181 -22.22 1.48 -1.44
N ALA A 182 -20.89 1.34 -1.57
CA ALA A 182 -20.20 0.10 -1.21
C ALA A 182 -20.42 -0.24 0.28
N LEU A 183 -20.30 0.74 1.17
CA LEU A 183 -20.49 0.55 2.61
C LEU A 183 -21.91 0.09 2.97
N ALA A 184 -22.93 0.59 2.24
CA ALA A 184 -24.32 0.26 2.47
C ALA A 184 -24.76 -1.10 1.89
N HIS A 185 -24.12 -1.57 0.79
CA HIS A 185 -24.59 -2.72 0.03
C HIS A 185 -23.63 -3.93 0.02
N SER A 186 -22.40 -3.78 0.54
CA SER A 186 -21.46 -4.90 0.64
C SER A 186 -21.87 -5.86 1.75
N ARG A 187 -21.83 -7.16 1.45
CA ARG A 187 -21.94 -8.23 2.46
C ARG A 187 -20.64 -8.44 3.23
N ALA A 188 -19.50 -8.16 2.58
CA ALA A 188 -18.19 -8.20 3.23
C ALA A 188 -17.94 -6.91 4.03
N PRO A 189 -17.17 -6.96 5.12
CA PRO A 189 -16.64 -5.76 5.77
C PRO A 189 -15.91 -4.87 4.78
N VAL A 190 -16.15 -3.55 4.83
CA VAL A 190 -15.56 -2.59 3.88
C VAL A 190 -14.46 -1.78 4.54
N CYS A 191 -13.28 -1.75 3.90
CA CYS A 191 -12.17 -0.89 4.24
C CYS A 191 -12.01 0.23 3.20
N TYR A 192 -11.85 1.46 3.67
CA TYR A 192 -11.61 2.60 2.80
C TYR A 192 -10.12 2.76 2.47
N ASN A 193 -9.82 3.03 1.20
CA ASN A 193 -8.49 3.43 0.76
C ASN A 193 -8.57 4.58 -0.25
N GLY A 194 -8.10 5.77 0.09
CA GLY A 194 -8.06 6.92 -0.82
C GLY A 194 -7.71 8.22 -0.10
N ASP A 195 -6.69 8.94 -0.57
CA ASP A 195 -6.30 10.31 -0.20
C ASP A 195 -6.30 10.67 1.30
N LEU A 196 -6.15 9.68 2.17
CA LEU A 196 -5.89 9.89 3.60
C LEU A 196 -4.41 10.24 3.78
N PHE A 197 -4.09 11.51 3.55
CA PHE A 197 -2.71 11.95 3.46
C PHE A 197 -2.09 12.38 4.78
N ASP A 198 -2.90 12.87 5.70
CA ASP A 198 -2.49 13.39 7.01
C ASP A 198 -3.59 13.13 8.07
N ALA A 199 -3.34 13.47 9.31
CA ALA A 199 -4.29 13.24 10.40
C ALA A 199 -5.60 14.01 10.24
N PRO A 200 -5.62 15.30 9.84
CA PRO A 200 -6.86 16.01 9.54
C PRO A 200 -7.74 15.33 8.49
N ALA A 201 -7.13 14.81 7.40
CA ALA A 201 -7.88 14.10 6.36
C ALA A 201 -8.52 12.82 6.90
N VAL A 202 -7.82 12.06 7.76
CA VAL A 202 -8.37 10.86 8.41
C VAL A 202 -9.51 11.23 9.36
N HIS A 203 -9.36 12.28 10.17
CA HIS A 203 -10.41 12.72 11.10
C HIS A 203 -11.66 13.23 10.35
N ALA A 204 -11.48 13.99 9.27
CA ALA A 204 -12.60 14.45 8.43
C ALA A 204 -13.33 13.27 7.78
N PHE A 205 -12.59 12.27 7.28
CA PHE A 205 -13.17 11.04 6.75
C PHE A 205 -13.96 10.27 7.83
N GLN A 206 -13.38 10.11 9.02
CA GLN A 206 -14.03 9.40 10.13
C GLN A 206 -15.31 10.11 10.61
N ALA A 207 -15.29 11.45 10.63
CA ALA A 207 -16.49 12.25 10.97
C ALA A 207 -17.62 12.04 9.95
N ARG A 208 -17.29 11.88 8.65
CA ARG A 208 -18.26 11.62 7.59
C ARG A 208 -18.75 10.16 7.60
N PHE A 209 -17.89 9.21 7.92
CA PHE A 209 -18.17 7.77 7.89
C PHE A 209 -17.85 7.10 9.24
N PRO A 210 -18.63 7.41 10.30
CA PRO A 210 -18.34 6.92 11.65
C PRO A 210 -18.44 5.39 11.79
N ALA A 211 -19.19 4.73 10.92
CA ALA A 211 -19.34 3.27 10.88
C ALA A 211 -18.13 2.54 10.24
N VAL A 212 -17.21 3.25 9.61
CA VAL A 212 -16.01 2.62 8.99
C VAL A 212 -15.01 2.30 10.09
N GLU A 213 -14.72 1.03 10.28
CA GLU A 213 -13.81 0.55 11.31
C GLU A 213 -12.36 0.45 10.83
N ARG A 214 -12.13 0.36 9.51
CA ARG A 214 -10.82 0.09 8.90
C ARG A 214 -10.52 1.05 7.75
N VAL A 215 -9.33 1.63 7.76
CA VAL A 215 -8.82 2.46 6.66
C VAL A 215 -7.42 2.02 6.26
N MET A 216 -7.15 2.05 4.96
CA MET A 216 -5.85 1.68 4.40
C MET A 216 -5.10 2.94 3.96
N LEU A 217 -3.91 3.13 4.54
CA LEU A 217 -3.04 4.29 4.34
C LEU A 217 -1.91 3.94 3.36
N GLY A 218 -1.79 4.67 2.27
CA GLY A 218 -0.70 4.53 1.31
C GLY A 218 0.26 5.72 1.38
N ARG A 219 0.07 6.69 0.49
CA ARG A 219 0.94 7.88 0.35
C ARG A 219 1.10 8.67 1.65
N GLY A 220 0.03 8.78 2.46
CA GLY A 220 0.09 9.44 3.76
C GLY A 220 1.07 8.75 4.72
N LEU A 221 1.01 7.42 4.84
CA LEU A 221 1.92 6.65 5.69
C LEU A 221 3.36 6.65 5.15
N ALA A 222 3.53 6.61 3.82
CA ALA A 222 4.85 6.71 3.20
C ALA A 222 5.51 8.08 3.43
N ALA A 223 4.72 9.15 3.44
CA ALA A 223 5.18 10.51 3.72
C ALA A 223 5.41 10.76 5.20
N ASN A 224 4.51 10.29 6.05
CA ASN A 224 4.62 10.34 7.51
C ASN A 224 4.57 8.93 8.10
N PRO A 225 5.72 8.25 8.26
CA PRO A 225 5.76 6.92 8.86
C PRO A 225 5.22 6.85 10.29
N GLY A 226 5.13 7.99 10.98
CA GLY A 226 4.54 8.14 12.32
C GLY A 226 3.03 8.46 12.31
N LEU A 227 2.37 8.53 11.15
CA LEU A 227 0.97 8.93 11.02
C LEU A 227 0.03 8.11 11.91
N ILE A 228 0.21 6.81 12.00
CA ILE A 228 -0.62 5.94 12.86
C ILE A 228 -0.43 6.30 14.33
N GLY A 229 0.81 6.54 14.76
CA GLY A 229 1.10 7.03 16.11
C GLY A 229 0.45 8.39 16.38
N GLN A 230 0.49 9.31 15.43
CA GLN A 230 -0.18 10.61 15.52
C GLN A 230 -1.70 10.45 15.65
N LEU A 231 -2.32 9.60 14.85
CA LEU A 231 -3.77 9.34 14.91
C LEU A 231 -4.21 8.72 16.23
N ARG A 232 -3.36 7.86 16.84
CA ARG A 232 -3.67 7.20 18.12
C ARG A 232 -3.42 8.09 19.34
N THR A 233 -2.46 9.02 19.26
CA THR A 233 -1.98 9.77 20.42
C THR A 233 -2.12 11.30 20.32
N GLY A 234 -2.44 11.82 19.13
CA GLY A 234 -2.46 13.26 18.83
C GLY A 234 -1.05 13.87 18.66
N LYS A 235 0.03 13.12 18.84
CA LYS A 235 1.41 13.65 18.80
C LYS A 235 2.03 13.53 17.41
N VAL A 236 2.42 14.66 16.84
CA VAL A 236 3.18 14.70 15.59
C VAL A 236 4.56 14.08 15.81
N PRO A 237 5.09 13.26 14.88
CA PRO A 237 6.44 12.75 15.00
C PRO A 237 7.47 13.87 14.98
N THR A 238 8.52 13.74 15.78
CA THR A 238 9.62 14.70 15.80
C THR A 238 10.59 14.48 14.63
N ALA A 239 11.37 15.50 14.27
CA ALA A 239 12.43 15.36 13.27
C ALA A 239 13.42 14.24 13.63
N ALA A 240 13.77 14.10 14.92
CA ALA A 240 14.65 13.04 15.40
C ALA A 240 14.05 11.64 15.18
N GLN A 241 12.75 11.45 15.40
CA GLN A 241 12.08 10.16 15.14
C GLN A 241 12.05 9.86 13.62
N LEU A 242 11.77 10.85 12.78
CA LEU A 242 11.82 10.68 11.32
C LEU A 242 13.24 10.40 10.82
N GLN A 243 14.25 10.98 11.47
CA GLN A 243 15.66 10.66 11.19
C GLN A 243 15.99 9.22 11.55
N VAL A 244 15.58 8.73 12.73
CA VAL A 244 15.76 7.30 13.12
C VAL A 244 15.11 6.37 12.09
N PHE A 245 13.90 6.68 11.63
CA PHE A 245 13.24 5.91 10.57
C PHE A 245 14.08 5.92 9.27
N HIS A 246 14.51 7.10 8.82
CA HIS A 246 15.34 7.25 7.63
C HIS A 246 16.62 6.42 7.74
N ASP A 247 17.33 6.52 8.86
CA ASP A 247 18.62 5.87 9.05
C ASP A 247 18.49 4.35 9.10
N ARG A 248 17.42 3.82 9.70
CA ARG A 248 17.08 2.39 9.63
C ARG A 248 16.81 1.92 8.23
N LEU A 249 15.96 2.64 7.49
CA LEU A 249 15.64 2.33 6.09
C LEU A 249 16.90 2.39 5.22
N TYR A 250 17.74 3.41 5.43
CA TYR A 250 19.00 3.58 4.72
C TYR A 250 19.98 2.44 5.01
N ALA A 251 20.22 2.11 6.27
CA ALA A 251 21.11 1.02 6.66
C ALA A 251 20.67 -0.32 6.08
N ALA A 252 19.37 -0.64 6.17
CA ALA A 252 18.82 -1.87 5.62
C ALA A 252 18.88 -1.90 4.07
N THR A 253 18.60 -0.77 3.41
CA THR A 253 18.71 -0.65 1.95
C THR A 253 20.15 -0.80 1.48
N ARG A 254 21.11 -0.18 2.17
CA ARG A 254 22.54 -0.28 1.88
C ARG A 254 23.08 -1.71 2.04
N ALA A 255 22.64 -2.43 3.05
CA ALA A 255 22.99 -3.84 3.25
C ALA A 255 22.49 -4.73 2.11
N ARG A 256 21.32 -4.40 1.52
CA ARG A 256 20.69 -5.15 0.44
C ARG A 256 21.21 -4.76 -0.96
N ILE A 257 21.54 -3.48 -1.16
CA ILE A 257 21.95 -2.92 -2.46
C ILE A 257 23.41 -2.42 -2.34
N PRO A 258 24.41 -3.26 -2.69
CA PRO A 258 25.82 -2.87 -2.62
C PRO A 258 26.20 -1.80 -3.67
N ASP A 259 25.50 -1.76 -4.80
CA ASP A 259 25.74 -0.76 -5.85
C ASP A 259 25.32 0.63 -5.38
N ARG A 260 26.31 1.54 -5.35
CA ARG A 260 26.12 2.91 -4.81
C ARG A 260 25.15 3.75 -5.62
N ARG A 261 25.07 3.55 -6.95
CA ARG A 261 24.13 4.32 -7.79
C ARG A 261 22.69 3.85 -7.57
N ALA A 262 22.47 2.54 -7.53
CA ALA A 262 21.17 1.96 -7.23
C ALA A 262 20.69 2.34 -5.82
N LEU A 263 21.58 2.31 -4.82
CA LEU A 263 21.30 2.77 -3.47
C LEU A 263 20.87 4.24 -3.46
N LEU A 264 21.66 5.12 -4.08
CA LEU A 264 21.36 6.55 -4.17
C LEU A 264 20.00 6.81 -4.84
N PHE A 265 19.72 6.14 -5.95
CA PHE A 265 18.45 6.24 -6.63
C PHE A 265 17.30 5.83 -5.70
N ARG A 266 17.45 4.70 -5.03
CA ARG A 266 16.44 4.17 -4.11
C ARG A 266 16.15 5.10 -2.94
N MET A 267 17.19 5.65 -2.33
CA MET A 267 17.03 6.60 -1.22
C MET A 267 16.41 7.92 -1.66
N LYS A 268 16.73 8.42 -2.87
CA LYS A 268 16.06 9.60 -3.44
C LYS A 268 14.56 9.38 -3.67
N GLU A 269 14.16 8.17 -4.07
CA GLU A 269 12.74 7.82 -4.21
C GLU A 269 12.00 7.90 -2.87
N ALA A 270 12.60 7.43 -1.77
CA ALA A 270 12.01 7.53 -0.45
C ALA A 270 11.73 9.00 -0.05
N TRP A 271 12.62 9.93 -0.43
CA TRP A 271 12.45 11.35 -0.16
C TRP A 271 11.33 12.03 -0.95
N ARG A 272 10.80 11.42 -2.01
CA ARG A 272 9.59 11.91 -2.68
C ARG A 272 8.37 11.90 -1.76
N TYR A 273 8.36 11.00 -0.79
CA TYR A 273 7.32 10.89 0.23
C TYR A 273 7.77 11.56 1.52
N LEU A 274 8.81 11.08 2.15
CA LEU A 274 9.27 11.55 3.46
C LEU A 274 9.50 13.08 3.50
N GLY A 275 9.97 13.66 2.40
CA GLY A 275 10.19 15.10 2.27
C GLY A 275 8.94 15.94 2.42
N CYS A 276 7.75 15.39 2.13
CA CYS A 276 6.48 16.10 2.28
C CYS A 276 6.15 16.45 3.75
N SER A 277 6.73 15.73 4.70
CA SER A 277 6.53 15.96 6.14
C SER A 277 7.28 17.18 6.70
N PHE A 278 8.20 17.79 5.93
CA PHE A 278 9.00 18.91 6.41
C PHE A 278 8.53 20.25 5.84
N ALA A 279 8.51 21.29 6.69
CA ALA A 279 8.33 22.67 6.25
C ALA A 279 9.68 23.26 5.82
N ASP A 280 9.64 24.27 4.96
CA ASP A 280 10.79 25.05 4.47
C ASP A 280 11.92 24.19 3.87
N ALA A 281 11.52 23.01 3.34
CA ALA A 281 12.44 21.97 2.90
C ALA A 281 12.77 22.01 1.39
N GLU A 282 12.26 22.96 0.60
CA GLU A 282 12.40 23.00 -0.86
C GLU A 282 13.87 22.97 -1.29
N ARG A 283 14.71 23.81 -0.67
CA ARG A 283 16.15 23.90 -0.97
C ARG A 283 16.91 22.64 -0.54
N PRO A 284 16.78 22.12 0.70
CA PRO A 284 17.36 20.84 1.11
C PRO A 284 16.90 19.66 0.25
N LEU A 285 15.60 19.53 -0.05
CA LEU A 285 15.08 18.47 -0.90
C LEU A 285 15.61 18.54 -2.34
N ARG A 286 15.83 19.75 -2.87
CA ARG A 286 16.48 19.93 -4.18
C ARG A 286 17.91 19.42 -4.14
N ARG A 287 18.67 19.66 -3.04
CA ARG A 287 20.03 19.12 -2.87
C ARG A 287 20.02 17.60 -2.81
N ILE A 288 19.11 16.99 -2.06
CA ILE A 288 18.95 15.51 -2.01
C ILE A 288 18.67 14.96 -3.42
N ARG A 289 17.71 15.55 -4.15
CA ARG A 289 17.38 15.10 -5.51
C ARG A 289 18.55 15.24 -6.50
N LYS A 290 19.39 16.27 -6.37
CA LYS A 290 20.51 16.55 -7.26
C LYS A 290 21.82 15.87 -6.85
N ALA A 291 21.91 15.27 -5.66
CA ALA A 291 23.11 14.58 -5.19
C ALA A 291 23.62 13.57 -6.24
N GLN A 292 24.89 13.57 -6.55
CA GLN A 292 25.50 12.68 -7.53
C GLN A 292 26.12 11.43 -6.90
N ASP A 293 26.43 11.52 -5.60
CA ASP A 293 27.00 10.44 -4.82
C ASP A 293 26.42 10.40 -3.39
N MET A 294 26.82 9.39 -2.61
CA MET A 294 26.34 9.20 -1.24
C MET A 294 26.88 10.26 -0.28
N THR A 295 28.04 10.86 -0.52
CA THR A 295 28.62 11.91 0.31
C THR A 295 27.77 13.19 0.23
N GLU A 296 27.41 13.59 -0.98
CA GLU A 296 26.50 14.71 -1.22
C GLU A 296 25.11 14.45 -0.64
N TYR A 297 24.60 13.21 -0.83
CA TYR A 297 23.33 12.77 -0.28
C TYR A 297 23.33 12.87 1.25
N ASP A 298 24.31 12.29 1.93
CA ASP A 298 24.41 12.28 3.40
C ASP A 298 24.54 13.71 3.96
N SER A 299 25.30 14.59 3.27
CA SER A 299 25.43 16.01 3.64
C SER A 299 24.08 16.74 3.53
N ALA A 300 23.34 16.52 2.42
CA ALA A 300 22.05 17.15 2.20
C ALA A 300 20.98 16.66 3.20
N VAL A 301 20.98 15.37 3.53
CA VAL A 301 20.06 14.77 4.50
C VAL A 301 20.33 15.32 5.91
N ARG A 302 21.58 15.35 6.35
CA ARG A 302 21.96 15.96 7.65
C ARG A 302 21.52 17.43 7.73
N GLY A 303 21.74 18.19 6.64
CA GLY A 303 21.29 19.57 6.58
C GLY A 303 19.77 19.73 6.70
N LEU A 304 19.00 18.84 6.09
CA LEU A 304 17.54 18.85 6.19
C LEU A 304 17.07 18.61 7.63
N PHE A 305 17.53 17.53 8.26
CA PHE A 305 17.12 17.19 9.63
C PHE A 305 17.56 18.24 10.65
N ALA A 306 18.68 18.93 10.41
CA ALA A 306 19.17 19.99 11.30
C ALA A 306 18.41 21.32 11.19
N SER A 307 17.78 21.61 10.05
CA SER A 307 17.25 22.96 9.78
C SER A 307 15.74 23.01 9.45
N CYS A 308 15.13 21.90 9.06
CA CYS A 308 13.74 21.89 8.62
C CYS A 308 12.82 21.36 9.72
N PRO A 309 11.82 22.13 10.17
CA PRO A 309 10.84 21.64 11.13
C PRO A 309 9.88 20.66 10.48
N VAL A 310 9.38 19.70 11.27
CA VAL A 310 8.27 18.84 10.84
C VAL A 310 6.99 19.66 10.83
N ARG A 311 6.19 19.49 9.79
CA ARG A 311 4.87 20.15 9.67
C ARG A 311 3.92 19.62 10.74
N GLU A 312 3.07 20.46 11.27
CA GLU A 312 1.98 20.07 12.17
C GLU A 312 1.08 19.01 11.51
N ASN A 313 0.72 19.22 10.25
CA ASN A 313 -0.02 18.27 9.43
C ASN A 313 0.97 17.49 8.53
N ALA A 314 1.92 16.78 9.16
CA ALA A 314 2.88 15.95 8.44
C ALA A 314 2.14 14.86 7.65
N GLY A 315 2.44 14.76 6.33
CA GLY A 315 1.76 13.85 5.43
C GLY A 315 2.08 14.13 3.97
N TYR A 316 1.43 13.41 3.06
CA TYR A 316 1.66 13.56 1.63
C TYR A 316 1.10 14.89 1.09
N ARG A 317 1.81 15.46 0.11
CA ARG A 317 1.39 16.67 -0.63
C ARG A 317 1.32 16.32 -2.12
N VAL A 318 0.21 16.71 -2.74
CA VAL A 318 -0.03 16.53 -4.19
C VAL A 318 0.73 17.60 -4.98
#